data_251f435bf680411848fe7faab582574b
#
_entry.id   251f435bf680411848fe7faab582574b
#
_cell.length_a   1.000
_cell.length_b   1.000
_cell.length_c   1.000
_cell.angle_alpha   90.00
_cell.angle_beta   90.00
_cell.angle_gamma   90.00
#
_symmetry.space_group_name_H-M   'P 1'
#
loop_
_entity.id
_entity.type
_entity.pdbx_description
1 polymer ?
#
loop_
_entity_poly.entity_id
_entity_poly.type
_entity_poly.pdbx_seq_one_letter_code
_entity_poly.pdbx_strand_id
1 'polypeptide(L)'
;ILLCGIGVVVWLWAFGKKDDEHALVPPTEDPISKITLTPSQRALGKYLFTILALFLFQLGMGGIIAHYTVEGQAFYGIPLAQYFPYSIARTWHIQASLFWIAMAFLSAGLFLAPIINGGKDPKYQKLGVDILFWALVVLVVGSFAGTYLGVAHQIPAAWNFLLGHQGYEYIELGRIWQWIE
;
A
#
# COMPACT_ATOMS: atom_id res chain seq x y z
N ILE A 1 1.73 20.04 11.73
CA ILE A 1 2.92 19.82 12.60
C ILE A 1 4.00 19.05 11.83
N LEU A 2 3.67 17.89 11.19
CA LEU A 2 4.64 17.08 10.44
C LEU A 2 5.34 17.85 9.33
N LEU A 3 4.57 18.55 8.48
CA LEU A 3 5.12 19.37 7.37
C LEU A 3 6.00 20.51 7.88
N CYS A 4 5.65 21.14 9.01
CA CYS A 4 6.50 22.15 9.64
C CYS A 4 7.82 21.53 10.15
N GLY A 5 7.75 20.35 10.76
CA GLY A 5 8.93 19.62 11.19
C GLY A 5 9.88 19.26 10.04
N ILE A 6 9.34 18.74 8.95
CA ILE A 6 10.10 18.44 7.73
C ILE A 6 10.69 19.75 7.16
N GLY A 7 9.92 20.83 7.10
CA GLY A 7 10.40 22.13 6.64
C GLY A 7 11.58 22.66 7.46
N VAL A 8 11.52 22.52 8.79
CA VAL A 8 12.63 22.90 9.69
C VAL A 8 13.87 22.04 9.45
N VAL A 9 13.72 20.73 9.31
CA VAL A 9 14.85 19.83 9.03
C VAL A 9 15.51 20.15 7.69
N VAL A 10 14.71 20.36 6.64
CA VAL A 10 15.20 20.74 5.31
C VAL A 10 15.90 22.11 5.37
N TRP A 11 15.33 23.08 6.11
CA TRP A 11 15.93 24.39 6.29
C TRP A 11 17.27 24.31 7.03
N LEU A 12 17.33 23.57 8.15
CA LEU A 12 18.58 23.36 8.90
C LEU A 12 19.63 22.65 8.04
N TRP A 13 19.23 21.67 7.25
CA TRP A 13 20.13 20.96 6.34
C TRP A 13 20.64 21.88 5.22
N ALA A 14 19.77 22.69 4.62
CA ALA A 14 20.13 23.58 3.52
C ALA A 14 21.00 24.76 3.96
N PHE A 15 20.70 25.33 5.12
CA PHE A 15 21.40 26.53 5.62
C PHE A 15 22.43 26.24 6.70
N GLY A 16 22.43 25.05 7.28
CA GLY A 16 23.45 24.62 8.27
C GLY A 16 24.75 24.12 7.62
N LYS A 17 24.77 23.84 6.33
CA LYS A 17 26.00 23.58 5.60
C LYS A 17 26.70 24.93 5.35
N LYS A 18 27.77 25.19 6.06
CA LYS A 18 28.75 26.19 5.64
C LYS A 18 29.25 25.81 4.25
N ASP A 19 29.25 26.77 3.36
CA ASP A 19 29.70 26.65 1.98
C ASP A 19 31.08 25.97 1.90
N ASP A 20 31.07 24.66 1.68
CA ASP A 20 32.19 24.04 0.99
C ASP A 20 32.00 24.44 -0.46
N GLU A 21 32.79 25.45 -0.89
CA GLU A 21 32.84 26.00 -2.27
C GLU A 21 33.31 25.01 -3.32
N HIS A 22 33.05 23.73 -3.13
CA HIS A 22 33.16 22.77 -4.23
C HIS A 22 31.86 22.86 -5.03
N ALA A 23 31.90 23.71 -6.07
CA ALA A 23 30.87 23.70 -7.09
C ALA A 23 30.59 22.20 -7.45
N LEU A 24 29.38 21.75 -7.10
CA LEU A 24 28.93 20.41 -7.49
C LEU A 24 28.90 20.40 -9.02
N VAL A 25 29.99 19.95 -9.62
CA VAL A 25 30.01 19.69 -11.08
C VAL A 25 29.06 18.52 -11.28
N PRO A 26 27.93 18.75 -11.96
CA PRO A 26 27.01 17.64 -12.22
C PRO A 26 27.77 16.54 -12.97
N PRO A 27 27.57 15.28 -12.62
CA PRO A 27 28.21 14.18 -13.30
C PRO A 27 27.87 14.22 -14.79
N THR A 28 28.86 14.05 -15.65
CA THR A 28 28.71 14.06 -17.11
C THR A 28 27.87 12.89 -17.63
N GLU A 29 27.72 11.84 -16.84
CA GLU A 29 26.86 10.69 -17.12
C GLU A 29 25.89 10.47 -15.96
N ASP A 30 24.67 10.05 -16.29
CA ASP A 30 23.66 9.70 -15.28
C ASP A 30 24.14 8.51 -14.44
N PRO A 31 24.40 8.68 -13.13
CA PRO A 31 24.83 7.58 -12.27
C PRO A 31 23.84 6.42 -12.22
N ILE A 32 22.53 6.70 -12.46
CA ILE A 32 21.45 5.70 -12.44
C ILE A 32 21.56 4.75 -13.62
N SER A 33 22.07 5.22 -14.77
CA SER A 33 22.23 4.40 -15.98
C SER A 33 23.20 3.23 -15.80
N LYS A 34 24.11 3.33 -14.83
CA LYS A 34 25.13 2.31 -14.52
C LYS A 34 24.73 1.36 -13.38
N ILE A 35 23.55 1.56 -12.76
CA ILE A 35 23.09 0.70 -11.68
C ILE A 35 22.64 -0.65 -12.24
N THR A 36 23.31 -1.71 -11.83
CA THR A 36 22.83 -3.07 -12.05
C THR A 36 21.90 -3.49 -10.91
N LEU A 37 20.67 -3.88 -11.26
CA LEU A 37 19.68 -4.30 -10.25
C LEU A 37 20.17 -5.52 -9.47
N THR A 38 20.16 -5.40 -8.14
CA THR A 38 20.49 -6.49 -7.23
C THR A 38 19.36 -7.54 -7.20
N PRO A 39 19.60 -8.76 -6.66
CA PRO A 39 18.58 -9.78 -6.51
C PRO A 39 17.36 -9.31 -5.68
N SER A 40 17.56 -8.51 -4.62
CA SER A 40 16.46 -7.96 -3.82
C SER A 40 15.64 -6.94 -4.62
N GLN A 41 16.29 -6.06 -5.37
CA GLN A 41 15.60 -5.09 -6.22
C GLN A 41 14.78 -5.75 -7.33
N ARG A 42 15.29 -6.81 -7.95
CA ARG A 42 14.50 -7.61 -8.92
C ARG A 42 13.28 -8.27 -8.27
N ALA A 43 13.43 -8.75 -7.03
CA ALA A 43 12.32 -9.34 -6.29
C ALA A 43 11.17 -8.36 -5.99
N LEU A 44 11.43 -7.04 -6.02
CA LEU A 44 10.40 -6.01 -5.87
C LEU A 44 9.44 -5.90 -7.06
N GLY A 45 9.74 -6.53 -8.19
CA GLY A 45 8.83 -6.56 -9.33
C GLY A 45 7.43 -7.08 -8.97
N LYS A 46 7.34 -8.08 -8.09
CA LYS A 46 6.05 -8.60 -7.58
C LYS A 46 5.26 -7.57 -6.78
N TYR A 47 5.94 -6.68 -6.01
CA TYR A 47 5.28 -5.56 -5.33
C TYR A 47 4.66 -4.60 -6.34
N LEU A 48 5.40 -4.21 -7.38
CA LEU A 48 4.89 -3.31 -8.41
C LEU A 48 3.64 -3.87 -9.09
N PHE A 49 3.62 -5.15 -9.44
CA PHE A 49 2.44 -5.81 -10.00
C PHE A 49 1.26 -5.78 -9.02
N THR A 50 1.51 -6.07 -7.75
CA THR A 50 0.46 -6.07 -6.72
C THR A 50 -0.06 -4.66 -6.47
N ILE A 51 0.81 -3.65 -6.40
CA ILE A 51 0.44 -2.24 -6.26
C ILE A 51 -0.46 -1.82 -7.42
N LEU A 52 -0.06 -2.12 -8.66
CA LEU A 52 -0.86 -1.80 -9.83
C LEU A 52 -2.22 -2.52 -9.82
N ALA A 53 -2.24 -3.80 -9.46
CA ALA A 53 -3.48 -4.58 -9.36
C ALA A 53 -4.42 -4.00 -8.30
N LEU A 54 -3.92 -3.66 -7.11
CA LEU A 54 -4.71 -3.04 -6.04
C LEU A 54 -5.19 -1.64 -6.43
N PHE A 55 -4.38 -0.86 -7.12
CA PHE A 55 -4.77 0.45 -7.63
C PHE A 55 -5.91 0.35 -8.65
N LEU A 56 -5.80 -0.55 -9.62
CA LEU A 56 -6.86 -0.78 -10.61
C LEU A 56 -8.13 -1.34 -9.96
N PHE A 57 -7.98 -2.25 -8.99
CA PHE A 57 -9.08 -2.74 -8.19
C PHE A 57 -9.78 -1.61 -7.43
N GLN A 58 -9.02 -0.73 -6.78
CA GLN A 58 -9.55 0.45 -6.09
C GLN A 58 -10.35 1.36 -7.05
N LEU A 59 -9.82 1.62 -8.25
CA LEU A 59 -10.54 2.41 -9.26
C LEU A 59 -11.87 1.76 -9.65
N GLY A 60 -11.87 0.43 -9.84
CA GLY A 60 -13.09 -0.33 -10.11
C GLY A 60 -14.11 -0.21 -8.98
N MET A 61 -13.66 -0.35 -7.72
CA MET A 61 -14.54 -0.18 -6.56
C MET A 61 -15.09 1.25 -6.47
N GLY A 62 -14.25 2.26 -6.74
CA GLY A 62 -14.69 3.67 -6.81
C GLY A 62 -15.75 3.91 -7.86
N GLY A 63 -15.60 3.31 -9.05
CA GLY A 63 -16.62 3.33 -10.11
C GLY A 63 -17.96 2.72 -9.66
N ILE A 64 -17.91 1.55 -9.02
CA ILE A 64 -19.10 0.89 -8.45
C ILE A 64 -19.78 1.78 -7.42
N ILE A 65 -19.03 2.39 -6.49
CA ILE A 65 -19.57 3.30 -5.48
C ILE A 65 -20.26 4.50 -6.13
N ALA A 66 -19.66 5.09 -7.16
CA ALA A 66 -20.24 6.20 -7.88
C ALA A 66 -21.57 5.82 -8.54
N HIS A 67 -21.65 4.62 -9.16
CA HIS A 67 -22.89 4.11 -9.74
C HIS A 67 -23.97 3.86 -8.70
N TYR A 68 -23.64 3.35 -7.52
CA TYR A 68 -24.59 3.23 -6.42
C TYR A 68 -25.23 4.57 -6.03
N THR A 69 -24.46 5.65 -6.09
CA THR A 69 -24.93 6.99 -5.75
C THR A 69 -25.92 7.54 -6.77
N VAL A 70 -25.72 7.21 -8.07
CA VAL A 70 -26.55 7.72 -9.17
C VAL A 70 -27.72 6.82 -9.49
N GLU A 71 -27.50 5.50 -9.57
CA GLU A 71 -28.47 4.52 -10.06
C GLU A 71 -29.13 3.69 -8.95
N GLY A 72 -28.66 3.84 -7.72
CA GLY A 72 -29.14 3.07 -6.59
C GLY A 72 -28.67 1.62 -6.63
N GLN A 73 -29.56 0.70 -6.20
CA GLN A 73 -29.19 -0.71 -6.02
C GLN A 73 -29.23 -1.56 -7.29
N ALA A 74 -29.80 -1.02 -8.36
CA ALA A 74 -29.96 -1.71 -9.64
C ALA A 74 -29.01 -1.11 -10.68
N PHE A 75 -27.79 -1.63 -10.72
CA PHE A 75 -26.75 -1.22 -11.67
C PHE A 75 -27.13 -1.65 -13.10
N TYR A 76 -27.59 -0.72 -13.93
CA TYR A 76 -28.09 -0.99 -15.29
C TYR A 76 -29.07 -2.16 -15.39
N GLY A 77 -29.97 -2.29 -14.40
CA GLY A 77 -30.93 -3.41 -14.33
C GLY A 77 -30.38 -4.71 -13.73
N ILE A 78 -29.12 -4.76 -13.36
CA ILE A 78 -28.52 -5.90 -12.66
C ILE A 78 -28.68 -5.67 -11.15
N PRO A 79 -29.24 -6.61 -10.36
CA PRO A 79 -29.39 -6.48 -8.91
C PRO A 79 -28.06 -6.63 -8.18
N LEU A 80 -27.12 -5.74 -8.44
CA LEU A 80 -25.73 -5.82 -7.96
C LEU A 80 -25.67 -5.85 -6.44
N ALA A 81 -26.56 -5.12 -5.76
CA ALA A 81 -26.59 -5.04 -4.30
C ALA A 81 -26.86 -6.38 -3.60
N GLN A 82 -27.46 -7.35 -4.28
CA GLN A 82 -27.69 -8.70 -3.73
C GLN A 82 -26.39 -9.49 -3.58
N TYR A 83 -25.44 -9.28 -4.50
CA TYR A 83 -24.17 -10.01 -4.54
C TYR A 83 -23.01 -9.20 -3.99
N PHE A 84 -23.08 -7.90 -4.20
CA PHE A 84 -21.99 -6.97 -3.89
C PHE A 84 -22.53 -5.67 -3.30
N PRO A 85 -22.93 -5.65 -2.01
CA PRO A 85 -23.52 -4.48 -1.38
C PRO A 85 -22.57 -3.31 -1.31
N TYR A 86 -23.11 -2.09 -1.27
CA TYR A 86 -22.37 -0.84 -1.18
C TYR A 86 -21.32 -0.82 -0.06
N SER A 87 -21.64 -1.41 1.10
CA SER A 87 -20.72 -1.47 2.25
C SER A 87 -19.43 -2.20 1.92
N ILE A 88 -19.50 -3.32 1.17
CA ILE A 88 -18.32 -4.06 0.71
C ILE A 88 -17.51 -3.22 -0.28
N ALA A 89 -18.16 -2.65 -1.29
CA ALA A 89 -17.49 -1.83 -2.30
C ALA A 89 -16.73 -0.66 -1.65
N ARG A 90 -17.40 0.04 -0.72
CA ARG A 90 -16.81 1.16 0.01
C ARG A 90 -15.61 0.73 0.86
N THR A 91 -15.77 -0.31 1.65
CA THR A 91 -14.69 -0.79 2.53
C THR A 91 -13.49 -1.29 1.73
N TRP A 92 -13.73 -2.09 0.69
CA TRP A 92 -12.65 -2.56 -0.17
C TRP A 92 -11.96 -1.43 -0.95
N HIS A 93 -12.70 -0.39 -1.34
CA HIS A 93 -12.11 0.80 -1.95
C HIS A 93 -11.11 1.49 -1.00
N ILE A 94 -11.50 1.66 0.27
CA ILE A 94 -10.65 2.29 1.28
C ILE A 94 -9.46 1.40 1.63
N GLN A 95 -9.69 0.12 1.89
CA GLN A 95 -8.63 -0.84 2.22
C GLN A 95 -7.61 -0.99 1.10
N ALA A 96 -8.07 -1.10 -0.16
CA ALA A 96 -7.17 -1.20 -1.31
C ALA A 96 -6.27 0.03 -1.42
N SER A 97 -6.80 1.24 -1.18
CA SER A 97 -6.00 2.47 -1.24
C SER A 97 -4.90 2.47 -0.18
N LEU A 98 -5.22 2.08 1.05
CA LEU A 98 -4.25 1.98 2.12
C LEU A 98 -3.12 1.00 1.76
N PHE A 99 -3.50 -0.20 1.32
CA PHE A 99 -2.54 -1.26 1.03
C PHE A 99 -1.60 -0.92 -0.13
N TRP A 100 -2.10 -0.39 -1.26
CA TRP A 100 -1.18 -0.09 -2.35
C TRP A 100 -0.27 1.09 -2.03
N ILE A 101 -0.75 2.10 -1.26
CA ILE A 101 0.08 3.22 -0.81
C ILE A 101 1.18 2.72 0.13
N ALA A 102 0.83 1.94 1.16
CA ALA A 102 1.80 1.38 2.09
C ALA A 102 2.84 0.49 1.39
N MET A 103 2.38 -0.40 0.47
CA MET A 103 3.27 -1.23 -0.33
C MET A 103 4.20 -0.42 -1.23
N ALA A 104 3.74 0.71 -1.79
CA ALA A 104 4.55 1.59 -2.62
C ALA A 104 5.68 2.22 -1.81
N PHE A 105 5.38 2.78 -0.64
CA PHE A 105 6.40 3.34 0.25
C PHE A 105 7.39 2.28 0.73
N LEU A 106 6.90 1.11 1.14
CA LEU A 106 7.75 0.01 1.57
C LEU A 106 8.69 -0.45 0.44
N SER A 107 8.16 -0.64 -0.75
CA SER A 107 8.96 -1.07 -1.90
C SER A 107 9.99 -0.02 -2.31
N ALA A 108 9.67 1.27 -2.23
CA ALA A 108 10.62 2.35 -2.47
C ALA A 108 11.78 2.32 -1.48
N GLY A 109 11.50 2.17 -0.18
CA GLY A 109 12.52 2.04 0.85
C GLY A 109 13.42 0.82 0.65
N LEU A 110 12.83 -0.34 0.35
CA LEU A 110 13.56 -1.57 0.07
C LEU A 110 14.40 -1.48 -1.22
N PHE A 111 13.94 -0.72 -2.22
CA PHE A 111 14.69 -0.48 -3.46
C PHE A 111 15.93 0.39 -3.22
N LEU A 112 15.82 1.39 -2.36
CA LEU A 112 16.92 2.30 -2.03
C LEU A 112 17.98 1.67 -1.16
N ALA A 113 17.65 0.67 -0.34
CA ALA A 113 18.59 0.07 0.61
C ALA A 113 19.89 -0.47 -0.03
N PRO A 114 19.90 -1.22 -1.14
CA PRO A 114 21.12 -1.62 -1.80
C PRO A 114 21.89 -0.43 -2.38
N ILE A 115 21.21 0.61 -2.86
CA ILE A 115 21.88 1.81 -3.41
C ILE A 115 22.67 2.50 -2.32
N ILE A 116 22.07 2.71 -1.15
CA ILE A 116 22.72 3.31 0.04
C ILE A 116 23.87 2.42 0.53
N ASN A 117 23.74 1.09 0.38
CA ASN A 117 24.77 0.11 0.75
C ASN A 117 25.85 -0.10 -0.33
N GLY A 118 26.08 0.89 -1.19
CA GLY A 118 27.13 0.84 -2.20
C GLY A 118 26.86 -0.12 -3.34
N GLY A 119 25.61 -0.32 -3.73
CA GLY A 119 25.18 -1.17 -4.85
C GLY A 119 25.12 -2.67 -4.53
N LYS A 120 25.17 -3.04 -3.25
CA LYS A 120 25.14 -4.45 -2.82
C LYS A 120 23.96 -4.71 -1.89
N ASP A 121 23.34 -5.88 -2.03
CA ASP A 121 22.31 -6.31 -1.08
C ASP A 121 22.90 -6.45 0.34
N PRO A 122 22.27 -5.86 1.36
CA PRO A 122 22.49 -6.25 2.74
C PRO A 122 22.23 -7.75 2.93
N LYS A 123 22.88 -8.32 3.94
CA LYS A 123 22.73 -9.75 4.24
C LYS A 123 21.23 -10.09 4.48
N TYR A 124 20.75 -11.10 3.79
CA TYR A 124 19.36 -11.57 3.85
C TYR A 124 18.29 -10.61 3.33
N GLN A 125 18.62 -9.49 2.69
CA GLN A 125 17.62 -8.54 2.22
C GLN A 125 16.62 -9.18 1.25
N LYS A 126 17.07 -9.98 0.30
CA LYS A 126 16.15 -10.68 -0.63
C LYS A 126 15.15 -11.56 0.12
N LEU A 127 15.62 -12.32 1.12
CA LEU A 127 14.73 -13.15 1.95
C LEU A 127 13.71 -12.28 2.71
N GLY A 128 14.15 -11.15 3.29
CA GLY A 128 13.26 -10.19 3.94
C GLY A 128 12.19 -9.64 2.99
N VAL A 129 12.59 -9.26 1.77
CA VAL A 129 11.66 -8.82 0.72
C VAL A 129 10.63 -9.90 0.40
N ASP A 130 11.06 -11.16 0.28
CA ASP A 130 10.15 -12.27 -0.04
C ASP A 130 9.18 -12.57 1.12
N ILE A 131 9.64 -12.57 2.36
CA ILE A 131 8.80 -12.80 3.55
C ILE A 131 7.77 -11.68 3.71
N LEU A 132 8.21 -10.42 3.64
CA LEU A 132 7.33 -9.26 3.74
C LEU A 132 6.26 -9.25 2.64
N PHE A 133 6.62 -9.63 1.42
CA PHE A 133 5.65 -9.74 0.33
C PHE A 133 4.51 -10.71 0.68
N TRP A 134 4.86 -11.91 1.12
CA TRP A 134 3.84 -12.92 1.45
C TRP A 134 3.02 -12.53 2.68
N ALA A 135 3.63 -11.88 3.68
CA ALA A 135 2.89 -11.33 4.81
C ALA A 135 1.86 -10.29 4.37
N LEU A 136 2.24 -9.39 3.44
CA LEU A 136 1.31 -8.41 2.86
C LEU A 136 0.21 -9.07 2.02
N VAL A 137 0.52 -10.12 1.27
CA VAL A 137 -0.51 -10.87 0.52
C VAL A 137 -1.51 -11.50 1.48
N VAL A 138 -1.05 -12.11 2.57
CA VAL A 138 -1.93 -12.67 3.61
C VAL A 138 -2.79 -11.58 4.24
N LEU A 139 -2.21 -10.43 4.56
CA LEU A 139 -2.93 -9.27 5.12
C LEU A 139 -4.04 -8.80 4.16
N VAL A 140 -3.72 -8.56 2.90
CA VAL A 140 -4.66 -8.05 1.88
C VAL A 140 -5.80 -9.05 1.65
N VAL A 141 -5.46 -10.31 1.38
CA VAL A 141 -6.46 -11.36 1.10
C VAL A 141 -7.31 -11.63 2.34
N GLY A 142 -6.68 -11.71 3.52
CA GLY A 142 -7.36 -11.96 4.78
C GLY A 142 -8.33 -10.83 5.15
N SER A 143 -7.92 -9.57 5.00
CA SER A 143 -8.77 -8.42 5.31
C SER A 143 -9.96 -8.31 4.34
N PHE A 144 -9.74 -8.51 3.04
CA PHE A 144 -10.84 -8.50 2.06
C PHE A 144 -11.83 -9.64 2.30
N ALA A 145 -11.32 -10.87 2.51
CA ALA A 145 -12.16 -12.01 2.82
C ALA A 145 -12.91 -11.82 4.14
N GLY A 146 -12.23 -11.35 5.18
CA GLY A 146 -12.84 -11.08 6.48
C GLY A 146 -13.97 -10.06 6.39
N THR A 147 -13.76 -8.95 5.68
CA THR A 147 -14.80 -7.95 5.43
C THR A 147 -16.01 -8.56 4.73
N TYR A 148 -15.78 -9.33 3.66
CA TYR A 148 -16.87 -9.97 2.92
C TYR A 148 -17.66 -10.94 3.80
N LEU A 149 -17.00 -11.84 4.50
CA LEU A 149 -17.63 -12.82 5.39
C LEU A 149 -18.40 -12.15 6.53
N GLY A 150 -17.86 -11.05 7.06
CA GLY A 150 -18.51 -10.26 8.11
C GLY A 150 -19.77 -9.58 7.64
N VAL A 151 -19.74 -8.90 6.51
CA VAL A 151 -20.91 -8.22 5.92
C VAL A 151 -21.97 -9.22 5.46
N ALA A 152 -21.55 -10.35 4.92
CA ALA A 152 -22.45 -11.45 4.51
C ALA A 152 -23.01 -12.27 5.69
N HIS A 153 -22.69 -11.90 6.95
CA HIS A 153 -23.10 -12.62 8.16
C HIS A 153 -22.74 -14.11 8.18
N GLN A 154 -21.61 -14.46 7.53
CA GLN A 154 -21.15 -15.87 7.45
C GLN A 154 -20.28 -16.27 8.64
N ILE A 155 -19.86 -15.31 9.47
CA ILE A 155 -19.05 -15.55 10.66
C ILE A 155 -19.76 -15.00 11.92
N PRO A 156 -19.58 -15.67 13.10
CA PRO A 156 -20.12 -15.18 14.36
C PRO A 156 -19.59 -13.80 14.76
N ALA A 157 -20.33 -13.05 15.56
CA ALA A 157 -19.99 -11.67 15.94
C ALA A 157 -18.57 -11.53 16.54
N ALA A 158 -18.14 -12.48 17.38
CA ALA A 158 -16.80 -12.45 17.96
C ALA A 158 -15.69 -12.57 16.90
N TRP A 159 -15.87 -13.43 15.90
CA TRP A 159 -14.93 -13.58 14.79
C TRP A 159 -15.01 -12.41 13.82
N ASN A 160 -16.20 -11.82 13.65
CA ASN A 160 -16.36 -10.60 12.86
C ASN A 160 -15.53 -9.44 13.44
N PHE A 161 -15.51 -9.29 14.77
CA PHE A 161 -14.66 -8.30 15.44
C PHE A 161 -13.17 -8.52 15.16
N LEU A 162 -12.72 -9.77 15.13
CA LEU A 162 -11.31 -10.12 14.95
C LEU A 162 -10.87 -10.10 13.48
N LEU A 163 -11.66 -10.70 12.59
CA LEU A 163 -11.28 -10.97 11.20
C LEU A 163 -12.01 -10.13 10.17
N GLY A 164 -13.20 -9.67 10.54
CA GLY A 164 -14.15 -9.08 9.60
C GLY A 164 -14.22 -7.57 9.70
N HIS A 165 -15.43 -7.09 9.85
CA HIS A 165 -15.82 -5.70 9.73
C HIS A 165 -16.38 -5.21 11.07
N GLN A 166 -15.85 -4.13 11.61
CA GLN A 166 -16.26 -3.60 12.91
C GLN A 166 -17.39 -2.56 12.83
N GLY A 167 -17.54 -1.90 11.70
CA GLY A 167 -18.57 -0.89 11.48
C GLY A 167 -18.37 0.45 12.17
N TYR A 168 -17.30 0.62 12.93
CA TYR A 168 -17.04 1.84 13.72
C TYR A 168 -15.87 2.67 13.23
N GLU A 169 -15.02 2.12 12.39
CA GLU A 169 -13.78 2.75 11.94
C GLU A 169 -13.81 2.97 10.44
N TYR A 170 -13.13 4.01 9.98
CA TYR A 170 -13.03 4.34 8.56
C TYR A 170 -12.43 3.21 7.72
N ILE A 171 -11.46 2.49 8.28
CA ILE A 171 -10.71 1.44 7.57
C ILE A 171 -11.47 0.11 7.62
N GLU A 172 -12.31 -0.09 8.64
CA GLU A 172 -13.16 -1.28 8.83
C GLU A 172 -12.39 -2.61 8.76
N LEU A 173 -11.15 -2.60 9.26
CA LEU A 173 -10.31 -3.79 9.38
C LEU A 173 -10.64 -4.55 10.66
N GLY A 174 -10.71 -5.87 10.60
CA GLY A 174 -10.73 -6.71 11.79
C GLY A 174 -9.47 -6.52 12.65
N ARG A 175 -9.59 -6.71 13.97
CA ARG A 175 -8.48 -6.41 14.91
C ARG A 175 -7.19 -7.16 14.63
N ILE A 176 -7.26 -8.39 14.14
CA ILE A 176 -6.06 -9.16 13.79
C ILE A 176 -5.27 -8.45 12.68
N TRP A 177 -5.98 -7.95 11.67
CA TRP A 177 -5.35 -7.27 10.54
C TRP A 177 -4.72 -5.94 10.95
N GLN A 178 -5.36 -5.19 11.86
CA GLN A 178 -4.81 -3.96 12.42
C GLN A 178 -3.54 -4.18 13.26
N TRP A 179 -3.38 -5.35 13.86
CA TRP A 179 -2.16 -5.69 14.61
C TRP A 179 -1.00 -6.13 13.73
N ILE A 180 -1.30 -6.61 12.53
CA ILE A 180 -0.29 -7.09 11.56
C ILE A 180 0.20 -5.93 10.67
N GLU A 181 -0.63 -4.93 10.43
CA GLU A 181 -0.31 -3.74 9.65
C GLU A 181 0.72 -2.83 10.36
#